data_49b184cc2e4849f3c7eb0b5d86340649
#
_entry.id   49b184cc2e4849f3c7eb0b5d86340649
#
_cell.length_a   1.000
_cell.length_b   1.000
_cell.length_c   1.000
_cell.angle_alpha   90.00
_cell.angle_beta   90.00
_cell.angle_gamma   90.00
#
_symmetry.space_group_name_H-M   'P 1'
#
loop_
_entity.id
_entity.type
_entity.pdbx_description
1 polymer ?
#
loop_
_entity_poly.entity_id
_entity_poly.type
_entity_poly.pdbx_seq_one_letter_code
_entity_poly.pdbx_strand_id
1 'polypeptide(L)'
;AGQLPDPSRRMESWRFGTPGNESLENFEAAPPVAPEALASIIREHASMPDAIRIVYANGLPVSIPEELPEGLAVMDLEDFVLQYPDAARKHLETAPETLGSEKLAALNTALQHNGLVIMADREISCPLEIFHFISGDNVAVFPATLVIAETGSRLHILERHVSADHGSQFCGALQQHHLSSASSVKYALVQELNSRSRAVELCHIMADDSAEMEHLVSHPGAAWARQETVCLLNGDSANVRLLSASHLKENKELDQRTYQKHLYRGASSNLLYVNVLDDEASSIFSGMILVAEGAHDTSAYQSNRNLILSPRAEANSIPGLEILADRVQCSHGSATSSISPEEIFYLLSRGIPEHTARRMIAQGFLKHALDQFSDETLRAAVEEIVLS
;
A
#
# COMPACT_ATOMS: atom_id res chain seq x y z
N ALA A 1 6.07 -6.69 21.75
CA ALA A 1 4.86 -5.85 21.64
C ALA A 1 4.42 -5.29 22.99
N GLY A 2 4.27 -6.10 24.03
CA GLY A 2 3.75 -5.68 25.34
C GLY A 2 4.53 -4.58 26.08
N GLN A 3 5.78 -4.30 25.69
CA GLN A 3 6.61 -3.25 26.29
C GLN A 3 6.60 -1.94 25.47
N LEU A 4 6.04 -1.96 24.26
CA LEU A 4 5.95 -0.78 23.41
C LEU A 4 4.69 0.03 23.74
N PRO A 5 4.78 1.38 23.73
CA PRO A 5 3.64 2.24 24.04
C PRO A 5 2.55 2.11 22.99
N ASP A 6 1.30 2.28 23.42
CA ASP A 6 0.19 2.41 22.50
C ASP A 6 0.28 3.73 21.72
N PRO A 7 -0.14 3.75 20.45
CA PRO A 7 -0.25 4.96 19.67
C PRO A 7 -1.08 6.04 20.39
N SER A 8 -0.60 7.27 20.40
CA SER A 8 -1.33 8.37 21.03
C SER A 8 -1.06 9.70 20.33
N ARG A 9 -2.03 10.62 20.37
CA ARG A 9 -1.87 11.98 19.81
C ARG A 9 -0.75 12.81 20.47
N ARG A 10 -0.14 12.32 21.55
CA ARG A 10 1.05 12.94 22.17
C ARG A 10 2.32 12.61 21.41
N MET A 11 2.32 11.53 20.65
CA MET A 11 3.42 11.17 19.76
C MET A 11 3.32 12.02 18.48
N GLU A 12 4.41 12.58 18.02
CA GLU A 12 4.45 13.41 16.81
C GLU A 12 3.93 12.63 15.57
N SER A 13 4.31 11.37 15.48
CA SER A 13 3.86 10.44 14.42
C SER A 13 2.35 10.14 14.43
N TRP A 14 1.60 10.57 15.47
CA TRP A 14 0.15 10.37 15.62
C TRP A 14 -0.62 11.67 15.87
N ARG A 15 0.05 12.82 15.78
CA ARG A 15 -0.49 14.12 16.23
C ARG A 15 -1.81 14.51 15.56
N PHE A 16 -1.97 14.22 14.27
CA PHE A 16 -3.15 14.62 13.49
C PHE A 16 -4.10 13.43 13.22
N GLY A 17 -3.62 12.20 13.36
CA GLY A 17 -4.43 11.02 13.18
C GLY A 17 -5.26 10.67 14.41
N THR A 18 -6.22 9.83 14.22
CA THR A 18 -6.97 9.22 15.31
C THR A 18 -6.29 7.90 15.68
N PRO A 19 -5.42 7.86 16.71
CA PRO A 19 -4.92 6.59 17.20
C PRO A 19 -6.15 5.81 17.61
N GLY A 20 -6.31 4.61 17.04
CA GLY A 20 -7.46 3.78 17.35
C GLY A 20 -7.64 3.65 18.85
N ASN A 21 -8.65 4.29 19.40
CA ASN A 21 -8.98 4.23 20.83
C ASN A 21 -9.52 2.85 21.24
N GLU A 22 -9.72 1.97 20.27
CA GLU A 22 -10.11 0.59 20.55
C GLU A 22 -8.82 -0.20 20.73
N SER A 23 -8.59 -0.59 21.96
CA SER A 23 -7.61 -1.60 22.31
C SER A 23 -7.81 -2.82 21.40
N LEU A 24 -6.74 -3.34 20.80
CA LEU A 24 -6.79 -4.62 20.09
C LEU A 24 -7.26 -5.76 21.00
N GLU A 25 -7.38 -5.54 22.31
CA GLU A 25 -7.97 -6.43 23.29
C GLU A 25 -9.43 -6.82 23.00
N ASN A 26 -10.13 -6.01 22.17
CA ASN A 26 -11.52 -6.31 21.77
C ASN A 26 -11.59 -7.23 20.54
N PHE A 27 -10.45 -7.55 19.91
CA PHE A 27 -10.40 -8.42 18.75
C PHE A 27 -9.89 -9.80 19.14
N GLU A 28 -10.48 -10.81 18.52
CA GLU A 28 -10.07 -12.21 18.67
C GLU A 28 -9.28 -12.67 17.43
N ALA A 29 -8.56 -13.79 17.57
CA ALA A 29 -7.95 -14.44 16.43
C ALA A 29 -9.04 -14.94 15.48
N ALA A 30 -8.91 -14.63 14.18
CA ALA A 30 -9.91 -15.03 13.21
C ALA A 30 -9.88 -16.56 13.00
N PRO A 31 -11.06 -17.23 12.97
CA PRO A 31 -11.11 -18.68 12.74
C PRO A 31 -10.76 -19.02 11.28
N PRO A 32 -10.31 -20.25 10.98
CA PRO A 32 -10.15 -20.72 9.61
C PRO A 32 -11.44 -20.62 8.83
N VAL A 33 -11.35 -20.25 7.54
CA VAL A 33 -12.48 -20.14 6.62
C VAL A 33 -12.49 -21.32 5.66
N ALA A 34 -13.65 -21.96 5.48
CA ALA A 34 -13.79 -23.06 4.55
C ALA A 34 -13.61 -22.55 3.09
N PRO A 35 -12.81 -23.22 2.24
CA PRO A 35 -12.54 -22.78 0.87
C PRO A 35 -13.81 -22.63 0.02
N GLU A 36 -14.83 -23.47 0.25
CA GLU A 36 -16.10 -23.44 -0.47
C GLU A 36 -16.88 -22.13 -0.22
N ALA A 37 -16.76 -21.55 0.97
CA ALA A 37 -17.40 -20.30 1.32
C ALA A 37 -16.80 -19.11 0.54
N LEU A 38 -15.55 -19.21 0.11
CA LEU A 38 -14.85 -18.16 -0.64
C LEU A 38 -15.02 -18.25 -2.16
N ALA A 39 -15.44 -19.40 -2.68
CA ALA A 39 -15.47 -19.63 -4.13
C ALA A 39 -16.34 -18.63 -4.92
N SER A 40 -17.42 -18.11 -4.33
CA SER A 40 -18.25 -17.06 -4.95
C SER A 40 -17.57 -15.69 -4.86
N ILE A 41 -16.98 -15.38 -3.71
CA ILE A 41 -16.32 -14.08 -3.44
C ILE A 41 -15.07 -13.94 -4.31
N ILE A 42 -14.28 -15.01 -4.45
CA ILE A 42 -13.11 -15.02 -5.34
C ILE A 42 -13.54 -14.72 -6.79
N ARG A 43 -14.63 -15.34 -7.29
CA ARG A 43 -15.13 -15.07 -8.65
C ARG A 43 -15.63 -13.63 -8.83
N GLU A 44 -16.23 -13.05 -7.81
CA GLU A 44 -16.73 -11.68 -7.84
C GLU A 44 -15.58 -10.66 -7.88
N HIS A 45 -14.49 -10.93 -7.14
CA HIS A 45 -13.37 -10.00 -7.03
C HIS A 45 -12.25 -10.26 -8.05
N ALA A 46 -12.20 -11.43 -8.68
CA ALA A 46 -11.15 -11.75 -9.65
C ALA A 46 -11.21 -10.81 -10.87
N SER A 47 -10.19 -9.96 -11.02
CA SER A 47 -10.13 -8.92 -12.04
C SER A 47 -9.20 -9.25 -13.20
N MET A 48 -8.29 -10.22 -13.03
CA MET A 48 -7.31 -10.59 -14.04
C MET A 48 -7.44 -12.09 -14.40
N PRO A 49 -8.02 -12.43 -15.57
CA PRO A 49 -8.31 -13.82 -15.93
C PRO A 49 -7.06 -14.71 -16.09
N ASP A 50 -5.95 -14.13 -16.55
CA ASP A 50 -4.71 -14.86 -16.83
C ASP A 50 -3.68 -14.76 -15.69
N ALA A 51 -4.07 -14.24 -14.53
CA ALA A 51 -3.18 -14.10 -13.38
C ALA A 51 -2.97 -15.41 -12.63
N ILE A 52 -1.77 -15.58 -12.09
CA ILE A 52 -1.49 -16.60 -11.07
C ILE A 52 -2.19 -16.15 -9.80
N ARG A 53 -3.21 -16.90 -9.38
CA ARG A 53 -4.03 -16.50 -8.24
C ARG A 53 -3.61 -17.20 -6.97
N ILE A 54 -3.32 -16.41 -5.95
CA ILE A 54 -2.92 -16.85 -4.61
C ILE A 54 -3.99 -16.35 -3.63
N VAL A 55 -4.53 -17.26 -2.82
CA VAL A 55 -5.64 -16.92 -1.91
C VAL A 55 -5.30 -17.31 -0.48
N TYR A 56 -5.38 -16.32 0.39
CA TYR A 56 -5.35 -16.46 1.83
C TYR A 56 -6.70 -16.06 2.43
N ALA A 57 -7.08 -16.69 3.54
CA ALA A 57 -8.23 -16.28 4.33
C ALA A 57 -7.89 -16.35 5.81
N ASN A 58 -8.17 -15.27 6.53
CA ASN A 58 -7.84 -15.10 7.93
C ASN A 58 -6.38 -15.46 8.26
N GLY A 59 -5.46 -15.08 7.34
CA GLY A 59 -4.03 -15.32 7.48
C GLY A 59 -3.56 -16.74 7.17
N LEU A 60 -4.45 -17.64 6.71
CA LEU A 60 -4.11 -19.01 6.32
C LEU A 60 -4.19 -19.20 4.81
N PRO A 61 -3.30 -19.99 4.19
CA PRO A 61 -3.37 -20.28 2.77
C PRO A 61 -4.61 -21.10 2.45
N VAL A 62 -5.36 -20.71 1.42
CA VAL A 62 -6.54 -21.42 0.90
C VAL A 62 -6.23 -22.04 -0.45
N SER A 63 -5.51 -21.32 -1.31
CA SER A 63 -5.11 -21.79 -2.64
C SER A 63 -3.79 -21.14 -3.04
N ILE A 64 -2.79 -21.97 -3.24
CA ILE A 64 -1.52 -21.62 -3.90
C ILE A 64 -1.36 -22.60 -5.07
N PRO A 65 -1.16 -22.15 -6.30
CA PRO A 65 -0.99 -23.04 -7.46
C PRO A 65 0.22 -23.97 -7.30
N GLU A 66 0.03 -25.25 -7.62
CA GLU A 66 1.11 -26.24 -7.58
C GLU A 66 2.10 -26.06 -8.75
N GLU A 67 1.59 -25.64 -9.92
CA GLU A 67 2.41 -25.39 -11.11
C GLU A 67 2.66 -23.88 -11.25
N LEU A 68 3.91 -23.49 -11.13
CA LEU A 68 4.36 -22.11 -11.28
C LEU A 68 5.31 -21.98 -12.48
N PRO A 69 5.39 -20.81 -13.11
CA PRO A 69 6.38 -20.53 -14.13
C PRO A 69 7.80 -20.78 -13.64
N GLU A 70 8.67 -21.19 -14.54
CA GLU A 70 10.10 -21.35 -14.23
C GLU A 70 10.68 -20.02 -13.72
N GLY A 71 11.39 -20.07 -12.60
CA GLY A 71 11.99 -18.91 -11.94
C GLY A 71 11.08 -18.18 -10.96
N LEU A 72 9.84 -18.65 -10.76
CA LEU A 72 8.94 -18.17 -9.73
C LEU A 72 8.78 -19.22 -8.63
N ALA A 73 9.00 -18.82 -7.39
CA ALA A 73 8.67 -19.63 -6.21
C ALA A 73 7.66 -18.86 -5.34
N VAL A 74 6.62 -19.56 -4.91
CA VAL A 74 5.59 -19.06 -4.00
C VAL A 74 5.43 -20.08 -2.90
N MET A 75 5.59 -19.64 -1.64
CA MET A 75 5.52 -20.53 -0.49
C MET A 75 5.08 -19.77 0.76
N ASP A 76 4.79 -20.47 1.83
CA ASP A 76 4.60 -19.82 3.11
C ASP A 76 5.94 -19.52 3.81
N LEU A 77 5.88 -18.68 4.84
CA LEU A 77 7.07 -18.22 5.54
C LEU A 77 7.79 -19.35 6.28
N GLU A 78 7.07 -20.37 6.76
CA GLU A 78 7.64 -21.53 7.46
C GLU A 78 8.48 -22.36 6.48
N ASP A 79 7.92 -22.67 5.32
CA ASP A 79 8.62 -23.37 4.25
C ASP A 79 9.84 -22.59 3.77
N PHE A 80 9.73 -21.26 3.63
CA PHE A 80 10.85 -20.41 3.25
C PHE A 80 12.01 -20.51 4.24
N VAL A 81 11.74 -20.43 5.54
CA VAL A 81 12.78 -20.54 6.58
C VAL A 81 13.45 -21.90 6.55
N LEU A 82 12.69 -22.97 6.27
CA LEU A 82 13.22 -24.34 6.23
C LEU A 82 14.03 -24.62 4.95
N GLN A 83 13.54 -24.16 3.79
CA GLN A 83 14.15 -24.46 2.49
C GLN A 83 15.29 -23.51 2.13
N TYR A 84 15.20 -22.24 2.58
CA TYR A 84 16.15 -21.16 2.24
C TYR A 84 16.68 -20.43 3.48
N PRO A 85 17.32 -21.12 4.46
CA PRO A 85 17.67 -20.55 5.75
C PRO A 85 18.62 -19.34 5.67
N ASP A 86 19.51 -19.29 4.69
CA ASP A 86 20.43 -18.16 4.52
C ASP A 86 19.72 -16.93 3.95
N ALA A 87 18.81 -17.11 2.99
CA ALA A 87 17.97 -16.05 2.47
C ALA A 87 17.00 -15.55 3.55
N ALA A 88 16.39 -16.46 4.31
CA ALA A 88 15.52 -16.12 5.43
C ALA A 88 16.26 -15.27 6.47
N ARG A 89 17.48 -15.65 6.85
CA ARG A 89 18.30 -14.84 7.75
C ARG A 89 18.57 -13.45 7.16
N LYS A 90 18.96 -13.36 5.89
CA LYS A 90 19.27 -12.11 5.22
C LYS A 90 18.07 -11.15 5.21
N HIS A 91 16.86 -11.65 4.95
CA HIS A 91 15.69 -10.81 4.70
C HIS A 91 14.75 -10.63 5.91
N LEU A 92 14.87 -11.46 6.95
CA LEU A 92 13.99 -11.43 8.13
C LEU A 92 14.70 -11.04 9.44
N GLU A 93 16.04 -10.98 9.47
CA GLU A 93 16.80 -10.68 10.70
C GLU A 93 16.58 -9.24 11.20
N THR A 94 16.31 -8.30 10.30
CA THR A 94 16.11 -6.90 10.65
C THR A 94 14.62 -6.59 10.68
N ALA A 95 14.13 -6.15 11.83
CA ALA A 95 12.77 -5.66 11.94
C ALA A 95 12.56 -4.46 11.01
N PRO A 96 11.43 -4.39 10.29
CA PRO A 96 11.13 -3.27 9.40
C PRO A 96 11.04 -1.97 10.20
N GLU A 97 11.60 -0.89 9.63
CA GLU A 97 11.46 0.44 10.20
C GLU A 97 9.99 0.89 10.06
N THR A 98 9.48 1.58 11.07
CA THR A 98 8.12 2.12 11.07
C THR A 98 8.13 3.63 11.26
N LEU A 99 6.99 4.25 10.99
CA LEU A 99 6.80 5.70 11.11
C LEU A 99 5.85 6.06 12.27
N GLY A 100 5.91 5.25 13.33
CA GLY A 100 5.15 5.40 14.57
C GLY A 100 4.28 4.19 14.93
N SER A 101 4.36 3.12 14.15
CA SER A 101 3.57 1.89 14.36
C SER A 101 4.42 0.70 14.84
N GLU A 102 5.45 0.95 15.65
CA GLU A 102 6.39 -0.07 16.15
C GLU A 102 5.66 -1.21 16.87
N LYS A 103 4.64 -0.87 17.67
CA LYS A 103 3.83 -1.87 18.37
C LYS A 103 3.05 -2.76 17.39
N LEU A 104 2.50 -2.17 16.33
CA LEU A 104 1.73 -2.89 15.31
C LEU A 104 2.62 -3.78 14.44
N ALA A 105 3.82 -3.32 14.10
CA ALA A 105 4.84 -4.15 13.43
C ALA A 105 5.22 -5.37 14.30
N ALA A 106 5.48 -5.14 15.59
CA ALA A 106 5.78 -6.21 16.52
C ALA A 106 4.60 -7.18 16.74
N LEU A 107 3.37 -6.70 16.68
CA LEU A 107 2.18 -7.55 16.71
C LEU A 107 2.03 -8.38 15.44
N ASN A 108 2.24 -7.78 14.26
CA ASN A 108 2.23 -8.52 13.00
C ASN A 108 3.25 -9.67 13.06
N THR A 109 4.50 -9.38 13.40
CA THR A 109 5.56 -10.40 13.52
C THR A 109 5.21 -11.51 14.53
N ALA A 110 4.49 -11.18 15.59
CA ALA A 110 4.14 -12.15 16.64
C ALA A 110 2.87 -12.97 16.36
N LEU A 111 1.94 -12.42 15.57
CA LEU A 111 0.59 -12.95 15.41
C LEU A 111 0.27 -13.39 13.98
N GLN A 112 1.16 -13.14 13.02
CA GLN A 112 1.01 -13.70 11.67
C GLN A 112 1.02 -15.24 11.76
N HIS A 113 0.01 -15.88 11.20
CA HIS A 113 -0.05 -17.34 11.17
C HIS A 113 0.87 -17.92 10.10
N ASN A 114 0.72 -17.41 8.87
CA ASN A 114 1.54 -17.81 7.71
C ASN A 114 1.76 -16.59 6.83
N GLY A 115 3.01 -16.16 6.68
CA GLY A 115 3.38 -15.13 5.72
C GLY A 115 3.52 -15.72 4.32
N LEU A 116 3.18 -14.95 3.30
CA LEU A 116 3.40 -15.27 1.90
C LEU A 116 4.82 -14.84 1.48
N VAL A 117 5.57 -15.74 0.86
CA VAL A 117 6.88 -15.43 0.27
C VAL A 117 6.81 -15.65 -1.24
N ILE A 118 7.23 -14.65 -2.00
CA ILE A 118 7.32 -14.67 -3.46
C ILE A 118 8.77 -14.39 -3.84
N MET A 119 9.40 -15.32 -4.55
CA MET A 119 10.75 -15.18 -5.06
C MET A 119 10.77 -15.33 -6.57
N ALA A 120 11.47 -14.42 -7.26
CA ALA A 120 11.68 -14.53 -8.70
C ALA A 120 13.14 -14.32 -9.05
N ASP A 121 13.71 -15.21 -9.92
CA ASP A 121 15.08 -15.14 -10.42
C ASP A 121 15.18 -14.69 -11.89
N ARG A 122 14.04 -14.45 -12.53
CA ARG A 122 13.91 -13.99 -13.93
C ARG A 122 12.63 -13.20 -14.15
N GLU A 123 12.38 -12.78 -15.38
CA GLU A 123 11.13 -12.16 -15.79
C GLU A 123 9.96 -13.13 -15.71
N ILE A 124 8.92 -12.77 -14.97
CA ILE A 124 7.65 -13.50 -14.87
C ILE A 124 6.60 -12.70 -15.65
N SER A 125 6.22 -13.22 -16.82
CA SER A 125 5.36 -12.50 -17.77
C SER A 125 3.88 -12.46 -17.36
N CYS A 126 3.39 -13.44 -16.57
CA CYS A 126 2.03 -13.46 -16.08
C CYS A 126 1.96 -12.71 -14.72
N PRO A 127 0.96 -11.85 -14.53
CA PRO A 127 0.78 -11.15 -13.27
C PRO A 127 0.36 -12.12 -12.15
N LEU A 128 0.68 -11.76 -10.91
CA LEU A 128 0.18 -12.43 -9.71
C LEU A 128 -0.99 -11.63 -9.15
N GLU A 129 -2.08 -12.31 -8.80
CA GLU A 129 -3.23 -11.72 -8.09
C GLU A 129 -3.37 -12.40 -6.72
N ILE A 130 -3.13 -11.64 -5.66
CA ILE A 130 -3.09 -12.13 -4.28
C ILE A 130 -4.34 -11.60 -3.56
N PHE A 131 -5.07 -12.51 -2.93
CA PHE A 131 -6.19 -12.15 -2.07
C PHE A 131 -5.90 -12.51 -0.62
N HIS A 132 -6.11 -11.55 0.26
CA HIS A 132 -6.24 -11.74 1.69
C HIS A 132 -7.70 -11.47 2.09
N PHE A 133 -8.52 -12.51 2.13
CA PHE A 133 -9.90 -12.42 2.61
C PHE A 133 -9.94 -12.42 4.15
N ILE A 134 -10.72 -11.52 4.71
CA ILE A 134 -10.95 -11.42 6.14
C ILE A 134 -12.42 -11.65 6.42
N SER A 135 -12.73 -12.60 7.31
CA SER A 135 -14.08 -13.01 7.69
C SER A 135 -14.21 -13.17 9.19
N GLY A 136 -15.32 -12.71 9.71
CA GLY A 136 -15.68 -12.75 11.13
C GLY A 136 -15.98 -11.37 11.71
N ASP A 137 -16.64 -11.35 12.84
CA ASP A 137 -16.93 -10.11 13.58
C ASP A 137 -16.00 -10.00 14.80
N ASN A 138 -15.43 -8.81 15.01
CA ASN A 138 -14.42 -8.53 16.04
C ASN A 138 -13.16 -9.42 15.92
N VAL A 139 -12.69 -9.63 14.71
CA VAL A 139 -11.50 -10.44 14.44
C VAL A 139 -10.31 -9.58 13.99
N ALA A 140 -9.10 -9.99 14.40
CA ALA A 140 -7.85 -9.42 13.92
C ALA A 140 -7.07 -10.41 13.06
N VAL A 141 -6.56 -9.93 11.91
CA VAL A 141 -5.72 -10.71 11.01
C VAL A 141 -4.45 -9.89 10.69
N PHE A 142 -3.34 -10.59 10.62
CA PHE A 142 -2.02 -9.98 10.39
C PHE A 142 -1.36 -10.59 9.14
N PRO A 143 -1.79 -10.21 7.94
CA PRO A 143 -1.15 -10.64 6.70
C PRO A 143 0.31 -10.20 6.65
N ALA A 144 1.18 -11.04 6.07
CA ALA A 144 2.55 -10.67 5.78
C ALA A 144 2.92 -11.17 4.37
N THR A 145 3.49 -10.28 3.55
CA THR A 145 3.95 -10.59 2.19
C THR A 145 5.41 -10.18 2.04
N LEU A 146 6.28 -11.14 1.73
CA LEU A 146 7.69 -10.92 1.42
C LEU A 146 7.92 -11.18 -0.07
N VAL A 147 8.36 -10.14 -0.77
CA VAL A 147 8.74 -10.23 -2.19
C VAL A 147 10.26 -10.13 -2.30
N ILE A 148 10.89 -11.12 -2.91
CA ILE A 148 12.32 -11.15 -3.20
C ILE A 148 12.50 -11.20 -4.72
N ALA A 149 12.88 -10.08 -5.31
CA ALA A 149 13.18 -9.97 -6.72
C ALA A 149 14.71 -10.08 -6.91
N GLU A 150 15.17 -11.22 -7.38
CA GLU A 150 16.59 -11.45 -7.63
C GLU A 150 17.10 -10.61 -8.82
N THR A 151 18.42 -10.55 -8.98
CA THR A 151 19.07 -9.72 -9.98
C THR A 151 18.49 -9.90 -11.38
N GLY A 152 18.00 -8.81 -11.97
CA GLY A 152 17.43 -8.76 -13.32
C GLY A 152 16.03 -9.35 -13.45
N SER A 153 15.40 -9.83 -12.37
CA SER A 153 14.04 -10.36 -12.40
C SER A 153 12.98 -9.27 -12.59
N ARG A 154 11.80 -9.69 -13.04
CA ARG A 154 10.65 -8.78 -13.22
C ARG A 154 9.37 -9.42 -12.69
N LEU A 155 8.60 -8.67 -11.89
CA LEU A 155 7.36 -9.12 -11.28
C LEU A 155 6.25 -8.07 -11.43
N HIS A 156 5.02 -8.56 -11.60
CA HIS A 156 3.78 -7.79 -11.68
C HIS A 156 2.78 -8.36 -10.67
N ILE A 157 2.44 -7.61 -9.62
CA ILE A 157 1.67 -8.11 -8.49
C ILE A 157 0.52 -7.16 -8.17
N LEU A 158 -0.69 -7.70 -8.06
CA LEU A 158 -1.85 -7.06 -7.44
C LEU A 158 -2.19 -7.80 -6.14
N GLU A 159 -2.06 -7.13 -5.01
CA GLU A 159 -2.49 -7.64 -3.70
C GLU A 159 -3.76 -6.94 -3.26
N ARG A 160 -4.71 -7.71 -2.73
CA ARG A 160 -6.02 -7.20 -2.32
C ARG A 160 -6.38 -7.70 -0.93
N HIS A 161 -6.72 -6.77 -0.04
CA HIS A 161 -7.25 -7.05 1.28
C HIS A 161 -8.76 -6.84 1.27
N VAL A 162 -9.52 -7.92 1.37
CA VAL A 162 -10.98 -7.91 1.12
C VAL A 162 -11.75 -8.44 2.32
N SER A 163 -12.77 -7.71 2.76
CA SER A 163 -13.74 -8.26 3.71
C SER A 163 -14.63 -9.29 3.03
N ALA A 164 -14.66 -10.51 3.54
CA ALA A 164 -15.54 -11.56 3.05
C ALA A 164 -16.96 -11.48 3.61
N ASP A 165 -17.17 -10.62 4.61
CA ASP A 165 -18.45 -10.34 5.26
C ASP A 165 -18.51 -8.92 5.81
N HIS A 166 -19.56 -8.59 6.59
CA HIS A 166 -19.79 -7.27 7.16
C HIS A 166 -19.39 -7.16 8.63
N GLY A 167 -18.58 -8.08 9.16
CA GLY A 167 -18.06 -8.04 10.51
C GLY A 167 -17.11 -6.87 10.74
N SER A 168 -16.91 -6.48 11.99
CA SER A 168 -15.86 -5.54 12.38
C SER A 168 -14.51 -6.27 12.37
N GLN A 169 -13.55 -5.78 11.57
CA GLN A 169 -12.30 -6.46 11.34
C GLN A 169 -11.13 -5.51 11.56
N PHE A 170 -10.03 -6.05 12.03
CA PHE A 170 -8.73 -5.37 12.05
C PHE A 170 -7.76 -6.11 11.13
N CYS A 171 -7.19 -5.39 10.17
CA CYS A 171 -6.12 -5.88 9.31
C CYS A 171 -4.82 -5.15 9.64
N GLY A 172 -3.84 -5.88 10.18
CA GLY A 172 -2.50 -5.36 10.45
C GLY A 172 -1.48 -5.96 9.49
N ALA A 173 -1.43 -5.49 8.26
CA ALA A 173 -0.60 -6.05 7.20
C ALA A 173 0.84 -5.55 7.21
N LEU A 174 1.79 -6.41 6.80
CA LEU A 174 3.19 -6.08 6.59
C LEU A 174 3.64 -6.55 5.20
N GLN A 175 4.09 -5.63 4.35
CA GLN A 175 4.70 -5.94 3.07
C GLN A 175 6.20 -5.58 3.12
N GLN A 176 7.04 -6.51 2.66
CA GLN A 176 8.48 -6.29 2.52
C GLN A 176 8.90 -6.62 1.08
N HIS A 177 9.58 -5.68 0.44
CA HIS A 177 10.04 -5.82 -0.94
C HIS A 177 11.56 -5.66 -0.98
N HIS A 178 12.26 -6.72 -1.34
CA HIS A 178 13.70 -6.73 -1.52
C HIS A 178 14.02 -6.87 -3.00
N LEU A 179 14.52 -5.80 -3.60
CA LEU A 179 14.82 -5.70 -5.02
C LEU A 179 16.34 -5.72 -5.18
N SER A 180 16.87 -6.86 -5.66
CA SER A 180 18.29 -6.98 -6.02
C SER A 180 18.61 -6.18 -7.29
N SER A 181 19.89 -6.03 -7.61
CA SER A 181 20.36 -5.17 -8.71
C SER A 181 19.65 -5.42 -10.04
N ALA A 182 19.23 -4.35 -10.70
CA ALA A 182 18.55 -4.34 -11.99
C ALA A 182 17.21 -5.13 -12.04
N SER A 183 16.64 -5.49 -10.91
CA SER A 183 15.30 -6.07 -10.84
C SER A 183 14.21 -5.00 -10.99
N SER A 184 13.02 -5.40 -11.41
CA SER A 184 11.88 -4.50 -11.58
C SER A 184 10.60 -5.12 -11.02
N VAL A 185 9.94 -4.40 -10.11
CA VAL A 185 8.67 -4.84 -9.51
C VAL A 185 7.60 -3.77 -9.75
N LYS A 186 6.48 -4.20 -10.32
CA LYS A 186 5.23 -3.43 -10.41
C LYS A 186 4.26 -4.02 -9.39
N TYR A 187 3.93 -3.26 -8.37
CA TYR A 187 3.11 -3.73 -7.26
C TYR A 187 1.95 -2.79 -7.02
N ALA A 188 0.76 -3.33 -7.03
CA ALA A 188 -0.45 -2.61 -6.65
C ALA A 188 -1.08 -3.25 -5.42
N LEU A 189 -1.52 -2.44 -4.46
CA LEU A 189 -2.25 -2.86 -3.27
C LEU A 189 -3.58 -2.13 -3.21
N VAL A 190 -4.68 -2.88 -3.06
CA VAL A 190 -6.00 -2.31 -2.85
C VAL A 190 -6.62 -2.86 -1.56
N GLN A 191 -6.95 -1.96 -0.64
CA GLN A 191 -7.61 -2.31 0.61
C GLN A 191 -9.12 -2.10 0.47
N GLU A 192 -9.87 -3.19 0.38
CA GLU A 192 -11.32 -3.26 0.16
C GLU A 192 -12.07 -3.81 1.40
N LEU A 193 -11.57 -3.51 2.58
CA LEU A 193 -12.28 -3.88 3.80
C LEU A 193 -13.58 -3.09 3.93
N ASN A 194 -14.56 -3.67 4.62
CA ASN A 194 -15.83 -2.98 4.82
C ASN A 194 -15.70 -1.75 5.75
N SER A 195 -16.71 -0.87 5.72
CA SER A 195 -16.73 0.41 6.46
C SER A 195 -16.86 0.27 8.01
N ARG A 196 -16.88 -0.94 8.56
CA ARG A 196 -16.77 -1.21 10.00
C ARG A 196 -15.37 -1.61 10.43
N SER A 197 -14.48 -1.80 9.46
CA SER A 197 -13.15 -2.35 9.66
C SER A 197 -12.09 -1.27 9.77
N ARG A 198 -10.91 -1.67 10.25
CA ARG A 198 -9.72 -0.84 10.40
C ARG A 198 -8.53 -1.53 9.77
N ALA A 199 -7.64 -0.75 9.17
CA ALA A 199 -6.43 -1.26 8.54
C ALA A 199 -5.18 -0.52 9.01
N VAL A 200 -4.09 -1.26 9.22
CA VAL A 200 -2.74 -0.72 9.28
C VAL A 200 -1.90 -1.49 8.26
N GLU A 201 -1.30 -0.77 7.34
CA GLU A 201 -0.47 -1.34 6.28
C GLU A 201 0.94 -0.77 6.40
N LEU A 202 1.89 -1.64 6.71
CA LEU A 202 3.30 -1.33 6.85
C LEU A 202 4.02 -1.86 5.62
N CYS A 203 4.60 -0.99 4.80
CA CYS A 203 5.33 -1.35 3.61
C CYS A 203 6.79 -0.93 3.73
N HIS A 204 7.70 -1.87 3.49
CA HIS A 204 9.13 -1.65 3.50
C HIS A 204 9.74 -2.06 2.17
N ILE A 205 10.35 -1.10 1.46
CA ILE A 205 10.95 -1.29 0.13
C ILE A 205 12.45 -1.08 0.26
N MET A 206 13.23 -2.06 -0.21
CA MET A 206 14.69 -1.98 -0.33
C MET A 206 15.07 -2.18 -1.79
N ALA A 207 15.64 -1.15 -2.42
CA ALA A 207 16.04 -1.16 -3.82
C ALA A 207 17.56 -1.03 -3.93
N ASP A 208 18.21 -2.07 -4.46
CA ASP A 208 19.64 -2.11 -4.72
C ASP A 208 20.00 -1.42 -6.07
N ASP A 209 21.23 -1.57 -6.55
CA ASP A 209 21.76 -0.89 -7.74
C ASP A 209 20.86 -1.05 -8.97
N SER A 210 20.41 0.06 -9.53
CA SER A 210 19.54 0.12 -10.71
C SER A 210 18.23 -0.68 -10.59
N ALA A 211 17.82 -1.04 -9.39
CA ALA A 211 16.54 -1.68 -9.15
C ALA A 211 15.39 -0.67 -9.34
N GLU A 212 14.27 -1.15 -9.85
CA GLU A 212 13.08 -0.34 -10.16
C GLU A 212 11.86 -0.85 -9.40
N MET A 213 11.14 0.06 -8.72
CA MET A 213 9.86 -0.21 -8.08
C MET A 213 8.82 0.81 -8.50
N GLU A 214 7.66 0.33 -8.94
CA GLU A 214 6.44 1.12 -8.94
C GLU A 214 5.47 0.52 -7.93
N HIS A 215 5.09 1.30 -6.95
CA HIS A 215 4.17 0.90 -5.88
C HIS A 215 2.94 1.78 -5.92
N LEU A 216 1.78 1.20 -6.27
CA LEU A 216 0.48 1.88 -6.30
C LEU A 216 -0.39 1.36 -5.17
N VAL A 217 -0.96 2.25 -4.36
CA VAL A 217 -1.86 1.87 -3.27
C VAL A 217 -3.19 2.59 -3.36
N SER A 218 -4.25 1.93 -2.92
CA SER A 218 -5.58 2.53 -2.80
C SER A 218 -6.32 2.00 -1.56
N HIS A 219 -7.03 2.89 -0.87
CA HIS A 219 -7.74 2.59 0.38
C HIS A 219 -9.21 3.01 0.30
N PRO A 220 -10.04 2.41 -0.55
CA PRO A 220 -11.46 2.76 -0.64
C PRO A 220 -12.30 2.21 0.52
N GLY A 221 -11.80 1.21 1.24
CA GLY A 221 -12.55 0.33 2.11
C GLY A 221 -12.76 0.82 3.54
N ALA A 222 -11.86 0.44 4.44
CA ALA A 222 -11.97 0.57 5.90
C ALA A 222 -12.42 1.96 6.39
N ALA A 223 -13.12 2.00 7.53
CA ALA A 223 -13.50 3.27 8.18
C ALA A 223 -12.27 4.08 8.63
N TRP A 224 -11.23 3.40 9.01
CA TRP A 224 -9.95 3.99 9.38
C TRP A 224 -8.81 3.17 8.81
N ALA A 225 -7.89 3.84 8.13
CA ALA A 225 -6.71 3.21 7.58
C ALA A 225 -5.46 4.04 7.88
N ARG A 226 -4.37 3.34 8.24
CA ARG A 226 -3.03 3.93 8.32
C ARG A 226 -2.08 3.17 7.42
N GLN A 227 -1.43 3.88 6.53
CA GLN A 227 -0.39 3.37 5.66
C GLN A 227 0.95 3.97 6.05
N GLU A 228 1.96 3.14 6.28
CA GLU A 228 3.34 3.57 6.46
C GLU A 228 4.21 2.93 5.38
N THR A 229 4.91 3.74 4.59
CA THR A 229 5.82 3.26 3.55
C THR A 229 7.22 3.80 3.80
N VAL A 230 8.16 2.90 4.11
CA VAL A 230 9.59 3.21 4.20
C VAL A 230 10.27 2.67 2.96
N CYS A 231 10.94 3.56 2.23
CA CYS A 231 11.63 3.23 0.99
C CYS A 231 13.11 3.54 1.15
N LEU A 232 13.95 2.50 1.08
CA LEU A 232 15.40 2.58 1.11
C LEU A 232 15.95 2.40 -0.31
N LEU A 233 16.47 3.49 -0.91
CA LEU A 233 17.22 3.43 -2.15
C LEU A 233 18.67 3.12 -1.79
N ASN A 234 18.96 1.82 -1.69
CA ASN A 234 20.16 1.23 -1.11
C ASN A 234 21.21 0.89 -2.17
N GLY A 235 21.08 1.42 -3.37
CA GLY A 235 22.02 1.21 -4.47
C GLY A 235 22.14 2.41 -5.40
N ASP A 236 23.23 2.45 -6.18
CA ASP A 236 23.44 3.47 -7.20
C ASP A 236 22.34 3.38 -8.27
N SER A 237 21.77 4.52 -8.65
CA SER A 237 20.74 4.62 -9.70
C SER A 237 19.45 3.83 -9.42
N ALA A 238 19.18 3.45 -8.17
CA ALA A 238 17.89 2.87 -7.79
C ALA A 238 16.74 3.85 -8.10
N ASN A 239 15.62 3.33 -8.57
CA ASN A 239 14.48 4.15 -8.99
C ASN A 239 13.17 3.64 -8.37
N VAL A 240 12.50 4.48 -7.59
CA VAL A 240 11.24 4.11 -6.93
C VAL A 240 10.16 5.15 -7.21
N ARG A 241 8.99 4.67 -7.66
CA ARG A 241 7.79 5.48 -7.81
C ARG A 241 6.72 5.02 -6.82
N LEU A 242 6.25 5.94 -5.98
CA LEU A 242 5.20 5.70 -4.99
C LEU A 242 3.93 6.45 -5.41
N LEU A 243 2.86 5.72 -5.68
CA LEU A 243 1.60 6.25 -6.16
C LEU A 243 0.47 5.91 -5.18
N SER A 244 -0.48 6.82 -5.01
CA SER A 244 -1.73 6.55 -4.29
C SER A 244 -2.89 7.25 -4.96
N ALA A 245 -4.03 6.54 -5.05
CA ALA A 245 -5.28 7.10 -5.52
C ALA A 245 -6.43 6.58 -4.64
N SER A 246 -7.00 7.43 -3.77
CA SER A 246 -8.05 7.02 -2.84
C SER A 246 -9.23 7.99 -2.84
N HIS A 247 -10.44 7.44 -2.95
CA HIS A 247 -11.69 8.18 -2.79
C HIS A 247 -12.31 7.86 -1.43
N LEU A 248 -12.28 8.81 -0.52
CA LEU A 248 -12.79 8.67 0.84
C LEU A 248 -14.16 9.34 0.95
N LYS A 249 -15.10 8.62 1.52
CA LYS A 249 -16.50 9.07 1.72
C LYS A 249 -16.92 8.81 3.16
N GLU A 250 -18.07 9.31 3.53
CA GLU A 250 -18.62 9.17 4.89
C GLU A 250 -17.70 9.82 5.93
N ASN A 251 -17.34 9.11 6.98
CA ASN A 251 -16.43 9.57 8.03
C ASN A 251 -15.08 8.83 8.00
N LYS A 252 -14.69 8.34 6.83
CA LYS A 252 -13.42 7.60 6.69
C LYS A 252 -12.22 8.49 6.96
N GLU A 253 -11.22 7.92 7.65
CA GLU A 253 -9.93 8.55 7.87
C GLU A 253 -8.80 7.72 7.24
N LEU A 254 -7.94 8.39 6.46
CA LEU A 254 -6.74 7.79 5.89
C LEU A 254 -5.50 8.59 6.34
N ASP A 255 -4.62 7.95 7.12
CA ASP A 255 -3.33 8.50 7.57
C ASP A 255 -2.19 7.83 6.78
N GLN A 256 -1.56 8.60 5.88
CA GLN A 256 -0.47 8.13 5.01
C GLN A 256 0.87 8.72 5.45
N ARG A 257 1.82 7.83 5.78
CA ARG A 257 3.17 8.20 6.19
C ARG A 257 4.19 7.62 5.23
N THR A 258 5.16 8.43 4.81
CA THR A 258 6.20 7.97 3.88
C THR A 258 7.58 8.45 4.29
N TYR A 259 8.59 7.62 4.08
CA TYR A 259 9.98 7.99 4.26
C TYR A 259 10.80 7.44 3.09
N GLN A 260 11.29 8.37 2.25
CA GLN A 260 12.14 8.06 1.09
C GLN A 260 13.58 8.36 1.46
N LYS A 261 14.39 7.31 1.65
CA LYS A 261 15.80 7.41 2.06
C LYS A 261 16.72 7.13 0.89
N HIS A 262 17.38 8.15 0.37
CA HIS A 262 18.40 8.06 -0.65
C HIS A 262 19.76 7.90 0.02
N LEU A 263 20.33 6.70 -0.06
CA LEU A 263 21.59 6.36 0.62
C LEU A 263 22.79 6.34 -0.34
N TYR A 264 22.52 6.23 -1.66
CA TYR A 264 23.53 6.07 -2.71
C TYR A 264 23.33 7.08 -3.85
N ARG A 265 24.32 7.11 -4.79
CA ARG A 265 24.37 8.12 -5.84
C ARG A 265 23.37 7.88 -6.97
N GLY A 266 22.91 8.99 -7.58
CA GLY A 266 22.07 8.94 -8.77
C GLY A 266 20.71 8.28 -8.58
N ALA A 267 20.36 7.93 -7.33
CA ALA A 267 19.07 7.33 -7.03
C ALA A 267 17.92 8.32 -7.26
N SER A 268 16.77 7.81 -7.69
CA SER A 268 15.59 8.64 -7.94
C SER A 268 14.35 8.12 -7.24
N SER A 269 13.53 9.04 -6.72
CA SER A 269 12.20 8.71 -6.22
C SER A 269 11.16 9.74 -6.64
N ASN A 270 9.95 9.27 -6.93
CA ASN A 270 8.81 10.13 -7.25
C ASN A 270 7.58 9.65 -6.51
N LEU A 271 7.05 10.47 -5.61
CA LEU A 271 5.82 10.20 -4.88
C LEU A 271 4.71 11.11 -5.39
N LEU A 272 3.59 10.51 -5.77
CA LEU A 272 2.35 11.21 -6.08
C LEU A 272 1.18 10.54 -5.37
N TYR A 273 0.70 11.16 -4.31
CA TYR A 273 -0.47 10.72 -3.54
C TYR A 273 -1.64 11.65 -3.79
N VAL A 274 -2.74 11.07 -4.27
CA VAL A 274 -3.95 11.80 -4.69
C VAL A 274 -5.14 11.27 -3.92
N ASN A 275 -5.82 12.15 -3.19
CA ASN A 275 -7.03 11.81 -2.44
C ASN A 275 -8.21 12.68 -2.87
N VAL A 276 -9.37 12.08 -3.01
CA VAL A 276 -10.66 12.76 -3.14
C VAL A 276 -11.45 12.54 -1.86
N LEU A 277 -11.96 13.62 -1.26
CA LEU A 277 -12.57 13.61 0.06
C LEU A 277 -14.00 14.16 -0.03
N ASP A 278 -14.96 13.32 0.34
CA ASP A 278 -16.38 13.70 0.39
C ASP A 278 -16.95 13.54 1.80
N ASP A 279 -18.17 14.00 2.02
CA ASP A 279 -18.91 13.96 3.29
C ASP A 279 -18.09 14.56 4.47
N GLU A 280 -17.68 13.73 5.42
CA GLU A 280 -16.87 14.08 6.61
C GLU A 280 -15.50 13.37 6.58
N ALA A 281 -15.08 12.88 5.41
CA ALA A 281 -13.84 12.15 5.27
C ALA A 281 -12.61 13.00 5.56
N SER A 282 -11.58 12.38 6.12
CA SER A 282 -10.32 13.05 6.45
C SER A 282 -9.10 12.32 5.89
N SER A 283 -8.12 13.09 5.44
CA SER A 283 -6.82 12.61 4.98
C SER A 283 -5.70 13.29 5.73
N ILE A 284 -4.76 12.50 6.22
CA ILE A 284 -3.50 12.98 6.79
C ILE A 284 -2.36 12.44 5.92
N PHE A 285 -1.47 13.31 5.50
CA PHE A 285 -0.25 12.94 4.81
C PHE A 285 0.96 13.51 5.56
N SER A 286 1.95 12.67 5.84
CA SER A 286 3.25 13.10 6.33
C SER A 286 4.33 12.35 5.59
N GLY A 287 5.14 13.07 4.82
CA GLY A 287 6.21 12.47 4.04
C GLY A 287 7.55 13.13 4.33
N MET A 288 8.60 12.32 4.41
CA MET A 288 9.98 12.78 4.56
C MET A 288 10.83 12.23 3.43
N ILE A 289 11.65 13.08 2.83
CA ILE A 289 12.75 12.68 1.96
C ILE A 289 14.04 12.94 2.70
N LEU A 290 14.87 11.91 2.85
CA LEU A 290 16.25 12.02 3.32
C LEU A 290 17.21 11.74 2.16
N VAL A 291 18.13 12.67 1.92
CA VAL A 291 19.27 12.45 1.04
C VAL A 291 20.53 12.41 1.90
N ALA A 292 21.10 11.22 2.08
CA ALA A 292 22.23 10.98 2.95
C ALA A 292 23.50 11.63 2.43
N GLU A 293 24.51 11.80 3.28
CA GLU A 293 25.83 12.26 2.92
C GLU A 293 26.44 11.34 1.84
N GLY A 294 26.93 11.91 0.74
CA GLY A 294 27.47 11.15 -0.38
C GLY A 294 26.45 10.67 -1.43
N ALA A 295 25.15 10.74 -1.17
CA ALA A 295 24.09 10.42 -2.14
C ALA A 295 23.91 11.57 -3.18
N HIS A 296 25.02 11.91 -3.84
CA HIS A 296 25.04 12.96 -4.86
C HIS A 296 24.24 12.57 -6.11
N ASP A 297 23.85 13.55 -6.90
CA ASP A 297 23.13 13.39 -8.16
C ASP A 297 21.72 12.76 -7.97
N THR A 298 21.18 12.82 -6.75
CA THR A 298 19.83 12.35 -6.40
C THR A 298 18.75 13.23 -7.02
N SER A 299 17.66 12.59 -7.49
CA SER A 299 16.43 13.24 -7.93
C SER A 299 15.26 12.73 -7.10
N ALA A 300 14.64 13.59 -6.26
CA ALA A 300 13.59 13.16 -5.35
C ALA A 300 12.42 14.15 -5.30
N TYR A 301 11.24 13.68 -5.68
CA TYR A 301 10.03 14.48 -5.71
C TYR A 301 8.93 13.85 -4.85
N GLN A 302 8.18 14.71 -4.16
CA GLN A 302 7.05 14.32 -3.34
C GLN A 302 5.89 15.28 -3.58
N SER A 303 4.74 14.74 -3.98
CA SER A 303 3.53 15.52 -4.21
C SER A 303 2.33 14.86 -3.53
N ASN A 304 1.63 15.62 -2.66
CA ASN A 304 0.34 15.24 -2.13
C ASN A 304 -0.73 16.18 -2.66
N ARG A 305 -1.79 15.63 -3.27
CA ARG A 305 -2.88 16.41 -3.84
C ARG A 305 -4.22 15.91 -3.30
N ASN A 306 -5.03 16.85 -2.81
CA ASN A 306 -6.33 16.54 -2.25
C ASN A 306 -7.41 17.37 -2.95
N LEU A 307 -8.50 16.71 -3.34
CA LEU A 307 -9.71 17.35 -3.85
C LEU A 307 -10.83 17.23 -2.81
N ILE A 308 -11.28 18.34 -2.28
CA ILE A 308 -12.36 18.43 -1.30
C ILE A 308 -13.70 18.60 -2.03
N LEU A 309 -14.59 17.64 -1.85
CA LEU A 309 -15.96 17.67 -2.43
C LEU A 309 -17.00 18.19 -1.44
N SER A 310 -16.75 18.09 -0.15
CA SER A 310 -17.66 18.49 0.93
C SER A 310 -17.01 19.51 1.87
N PRO A 311 -17.76 20.51 2.37
CA PRO A 311 -17.21 21.50 3.31
C PRO A 311 -16.85 20.93 4.69
N ARG A 312 -17.21 19.67 4.99
CA ARG A 312 -16.85 18.98 6.24
C ARG A 312 -15.66 18.05 6.08
N ALA A 313 -15.20 17.80 4.86
CA ALA A 313 -14.03 17.00 4.61
C ALA A 313 -12.74 17.78 4.90
N GLU A 314 -11.72 17.09 5.40
CA GLU A 314 -10.46 17.71 5.84
C GLU A 314 -9.25 17.02 5.23
N ALA A 315 -8.22 17.81 4.87
CA ALA A 315 -6.92 17.30 4.42
C ALA A 315 -5.80 18.01 5.16
N ASN A 316 -4.94 17.23 5.81
CA ASN A 316 -3.74 17.70 6.51
C ASN A 316 -2.49 17.15 5.81
N SER A 317 -1.52 18.01 5.51
CA SER A 317 -0.31 17.60 4.77
C SER A 317 0.95 18.21 5.38
N ILE A 318 1.93 17.35 5.68
CA ILE A 318 3.18 17.70 6.36
C ILE A 318 4.35 17.09 5.60
N PRO A 319 4.71 17.66 4.43
CA PRO A 319 5.90 17.21 3.71
C PRO A 319 7.19 17.77 4.33
N GLY A 320 8.27 16.98 4.32
CA GLY A 320 9.59 17.35 4.83
C GLY A 320 10.72 16.92 3.90
N LEU A 321 11.85 17.63 3.98
CA LEU A 321 13.10 17.33 3.29
C LEU A 321 14.27 17.47 4.24
N GLU A 322 15.18 16.50 4.22
CA GLU A 322 16.49 16.56 4.86
C GLU A 322 17.55 16.20 3.83
N ILE A 323 18.40 17.18 3.47
CA ILE A 323 19.35 17.02 2.36
C ILE A 323 20.77 17.25 2.89
N LEU A 324 21.58 16.19 2.85
CA LEU A 324 22.95 16.18 3.33
C LEU A 324 23.98 15.99 2.19
N ALA A 325 23.56 16.05 0.94
CA ALA A 325 24.39 15.86 -0.25
C ALA A 325 24.31 17.03 -1.23
N ASP A 326 25.30 17.12 -2.11
CA ASP A 326 25.39 18.13 -3.18
C ASP A 326 24.87 17.62 -4.52
N ARG A 327 24.61 18.53 -5.47
CA ARG A 327 24.14 18.25 -6.83
C ARG A 327 22.85 17.41 -6.84
N VAL A 328 21.85 17.80 -6.06
CA VAL A 328 20.58 17.11 -5.96
C VAL A 328 19.44 17.95 -6.56
N GLN A 329 18.39 17.27 -7.03
CA GLN A 329 17.14 17.87 -7.47
C GLN A 329 16.01 17.33 -6.60
N CYS A 330 15.71 18.04 -5.51
CA CYS A 330 14.72 17.61 -4.55
C CYS A 330 13.66 18.68 -4.35
N SER A 331 12.41 18.25 -4.36
CA SER A 331 11.30 19.14 -4.04
C SER A 331 10.13 18.38 -3.41
N HIS A 332 9.32 19.13 -2.68
CA HIS A 332 8.03 18.66 -2.23
C HIS A 332 6.92 19.67 -2.57
N GLY A 333 5.70 19.18 -2.72
CA GLY A 333 4.52 20.00 -2.91
C GLY A 333 3.30 19.40 -2.24
N SER A 334 2.43 20.26 -1.75
CA SER A 334 1.10 19.87 -1.28
C SER A 334 0.09 20.85 -1.83
N ALA A 335 -1.02 20.32 -2.33
CA ALA A 335 -2.13 21.12 -2.83
C ALA A 335 -3.46 20.52 -2.38
N THR A 336 -4.30 21.36 -1.80
CA THR A 336 -5.68 21.03 -1.48
C THR A 336 -6.60 22.01 -2.20
N SER A 337 -7.51 21.51 -2.99
CA SER A 337 -8.46 22.29 -3.77
C SER A 337 -9.89 21.78 -3.57
N SER A 338 -10.86 22.61 -3.88
CA SER A 338 -12.26 22.23 -4.01
C SER A 338 -12.66 22.28 -5.48
N ILE A 339 -13.76 21.62 -5.85
CA ILE A 339 -14.30 21.71 -7.22
C ILE A 339 -14.66 23.17 -7.50
N SER A 340 -14.21 23.68 -8.64
CA SER A 340 -14.55 25.01 -9.11
C SER A 340 -16.04 25.06 -9.52
N PRO A 341 -16.80 26.09 -9.07
CA PRO A 341 -18.15 26.32 -9.54
C PRO A 341 -18.25 26.45 -11.07
N GLU A 342 -17.22 26.99 -11.71
CA GLU A 342 -17.13 27.15 -13.17
C GLU A 342 -17.02 25.79 -13.87
N GLU A 343 -16.25 24.85 -13.33
CA GLU A 343 -16.17 23.47 -13.87
C GLU A 343 -17.50 22.76 -13.80
N ILE A 344 -18.18 22.85 -12.66
CA ILE A 344 -19.54 22.30 -12.50
C ILE A 344 -20.48 22.97 -13.49
N PHE A 345 -20.52 24.30 -13.56
CA PHE A 345 -21.38 25.04 -14.49
C PHE A 345 -21.13 24.65 -15.96
N TYR A 346 -19.89 24.47 -16.35
CA TYR A 346 -19.54 24.02 -17.69
C TYR A 346 -20.16 22.64 -18.02
N LEU A 347 -20.06 21.68 -17.13
CA LEU A 347 -20.63 20.34 -17.31
C LEU A 347 -22.17 20.37 -17.30
N LEU A 348 -22.79 21.15 -16.40
CA LEU A 348 -24.23 21.37 -16.37
C LEU A 348 -24.75 21.99 -17.67
N SER A 349 -24.03 22.96 -18.25
CA SER A 349 -24.40 23.60 -19.53
C SER A 349 -24.37 22.63 -20.72
N ARG A 350 -23.70 21.49 -20.58
CA ARG A 350 -23.67 20.37 -21.54
C ARG A 350 -24.73 19.30 -21.26
N GLY A 351 -25.63 19.55 -20.30
CA GLY A 351 -26.71 18.64 -19.92
C GLY A 351 -26.28 17.48 -19.01
N ILE A 352 -25.07 17.53 -18.42
CA ILE A 352 -24.59 16.52 -17.47
C ILE A 352 -25.19 16.85 -16.10
N PRO A 353 -25.91 15.93 -15.42
CA PRO A 353 -26.43 16.15 -14.07
C PRO A 353 -25.31 16.43 -13.05
N GLU A 354 -25.60 17.25 -12.03
CA GLU A 354 -24.57 17.70 -11.07
C GLU A 354 -23.84 16.54 -10.39
N HIS A 355 -24.55 15.50 -9.94
CA HIS A 355 -23.94 14.34 -9.30
C HIS A 355 -22.97 13.60 -10.24
N THR A 356 -23.31 13.52 -11.54
CA THR A 356 -22.44 12.92 -12.56
C THR A 356 -21.23 13.82 -12.82
N ALA A 357 -21.44 15.14 -12.89
CA ALA A 357 -20.36 16.11 -13.08
C ALA A 357 -19.32 16.02 -11.95
N ARG A 358 -19.78 16.00 -10.69
CA ARG A 358 -18.90 15.82 -9.53
C ARG A 358 -18.13 14.52 -9.59
N ARG A 359 -18.78 13.40 -9.92
CA ARG A 359 -18.11 12.09 -10.08
C ARG A 359 -17.08 12.12 -11.19
N MET A 360 -17.37 12.71 -12.35
CA MET A 360 -16.42 12.82 -13.47
C MET A 360 -15.16 13.60 -13.07
N ILE A 361 -15.32 14.72 -12.34
CA ILE A 361 -14.19 15.51 -11.85
C ILE A 361 -13.37 14.70 -10.85
N ALA A 362 -14.02 14.04 -9.90
CA ALA A 362 -13.37 13.18 -8.91
C ALA A 362 -12.57 12.05 -9.58
N GLN A 363 -13.17 11.33 -10.52
CA GLN A 363 -12.51 10.27 -11.28
C GLN A 363 -11.33 10.80 -12.10
N GLY A 364 -11.48 11.95 -12.78
CA GLY A 364 -10.40 12.59 -13.50
C GLY A 364 -9.23 13.01 -12.61
N PHE A 365 -9.52 13.42 -11.37
CA PHE A 365 -8.50 13.79 -10.39
C PHE A 365 -7.70 12.56 -9.92
N LEU A 366 -8.37 11.45 -9.64
CA LEU A 366 -7.72 10.18 -9.26
C LEU A 366 -6.89 9.59 -10.40
N LYS A 367 -7.38 9.69 -11.64
CA LYS A 367 -6.65 9.23 -12.82
C LYS A 367 -5.28 9.86 -12.97
N HIS A 368 -5.08 11.06 -12.45
CA HIS A 368 -3.78 11.70 -12.49
C HIS A 368 -2.65 10.88 -11.83
N ALA A 369 -2.96 10.11 -10.77
CA ALA A 369 -2.00 9.17 -10.18
C ALA A 369 -2.03 7.81 -10.87
N LEU A 370 -3.23 7.29 -11.20
CA LEU A 370 -3.39 5.98 -11.84
C LEU A 370 -2.67 5.93 -13.19
N ASP A 371 -2.79 6.96 -14.01
CA ASP A 371 -2.16 7.05 -15.34
C ASP A 371 -0.62 7.08 -15.28
N GLN A 372 -0.02 7.34 -14.11
CA GLN A 372 1.43 7.27 -13.92
C GLN A 372 1.94 5.87 -13.60
N PHE A 373 1.06 4.94 -13.26
CA PHE A 373 1.44 3.53 -13.09
C PHE A 373 1.57 2.86 -14.44
N SER A 374 2.77 2.36 -14.75
CA SER A 374 3.13 1.98 -16.12
C SER A 374 2.54 0.63 -16.55
N ASP A 375 2.15 -0.24 -15.62
CA ASP A 375 1.53 -1.53 -15.92
C ASP A 375 0.06 -1.36 -16.29
N GLU A 376 -0.28 -1.53 -17.55
CA GLU A 376 -1.65 -1.34 -18.04
C GLU A 376 -2.63 -2.38 -17.51
N THR A 377 -2.18 -3.61 -17.29
CA THR A 377 -3.04 -4.70 -16.80
C THR A 377 -3.41 -4.48 -15.34
N LEU A 378 -2.41 -4.25 -14.49
CA LEU A 378 -2.64 -3.94 -13.08
C LEU A 378 -3.41 -2.63 -12.91
N ARG A 379 -3.06 -1.60 -13.69
CA ARG A 379 -3.75 -0.30 -13.66
C ARG A 379 -5.24 -0.46 -13.98
N ALA A 380 -5.59 -1.18 -15.04
CA ALA A 380 -6.98 -1.41 -15.42
C ALA A 380 -7.77 -2.12 -14.29
N ALA A 381 -7.18 -3.14 -13.67
CA ALA A 381 -7.79 -3.83 -12.53
C ALA A 381 -8.01 -2.89 -11.33
N VAL A 382 -7.03 -2.03 -11.00
CA VAL A 382 -7.18 -1.05 -9.93
C VAL A 382 -8.20 0.04 -10.29
N GLU A 383 -8.22 0.54 -11.53
CA GLU A 383 -9.20 1.53 -11.99
C GLU A 383 -10.63 1.04 -11.86
N GLU A 384 -10.91 -0.23 -12.18
CA GLU A 384 -12.23 -0.83 -12.03
C GLU A 384 -12.73 -0.76 -10.59
N ILE A 385 -11.84 -0.94 -9.62
CA ILE A 385 -12.17 -0.89 -8.18
C ILE A 385 -12.30 0.57 -7.69
N VAL A 386 -11.33 1.41 -8.03
CA VAL A 386 -11.19 2.75 -7.45
C VAL A 386 -12.14 3.77 -8.06
N LEU A 387 -12.52 3.60 -9.33
CA LEU A 387 -13.39 4.54 -10.06
C LEU A 387 -14.86 4.08 -10.15
N SER A 388 -15.20 2.95 -9.52
CA SER A 388 -16.58 2.42 -9.46
C SER A 388 -17.58 3.29 -8.67
#